data_0c0428d29269dadf47f59a8987386ddf
#
_entry.id   0c0428d29269dadf47f59a8987386ddf
#
_cell.length_a   1.000
_cell.length_b   1.000
_cell.length_c   1.000
_cell.angle_alpha   90.00
_cell.angle_beta   90.00
_cell.angle_gamma   90.00
#
_symmetry.space_group_name_H-M   'P 1'
#
loop_
_entity.id
_entity.type
_entity.pdbx_description
1 polymer ?
#
loop_
_entity_poly.entity_id
_entity_poly.type
_entity_poly.pdbx_seq_one_letter_code
_entity_poly.pdbx_strand_id
1 'polypeptide(L)' 'IDQSTPIDVPLRAGSAVLFHSLMVHGSGPNQTDRSRNTALYAYFSPHVRYVPRAGAAREKAFPVVAGLDGAREHTLVAS' A
#
# COMPACT_ATOMS: atom_id res chain seq x y z
N ILE A 1 9.53 -10.13 14.39
CA ILE A 1 8.67 -10.75 13.36
C ILE A 1 9.30 -12.06 12.92
N ASP A 2 8.54 -13.12 12.99
CA ASP A 2 9.02 -14.43 12.57
C ASP A 2 8.85 -14.59 11.06
N GLN A 3 9.96 -14.77 10.36
CA GLN A 3 10.00 -15.00 8.92
C GLN A 3 10.37 -16.44 8.56
N SER A 4 10.44 -17.33 9.54
CA SER A 4 10.92 -18.69 9.32
C SER A 4 9.92 -19.57 8.57
N THR A 5 8.65 -19.20 8.55
CA THR A 5 7.58 -20.01 7.97
C THR A 5 6.71 -19.16 7.03
N PRO A 6 7.20 -18.81 5.83
CA PRO A 6 6.39 -18.08 4.89
C PRO A 6 5.23 -18.91 4.36
N ILE A 7 4.13 -18.23 4.07
CA ILE A 7 2.96 -18.86 3.47
C ILE A 7 2.86 -18.36 2.02
N ASP A 8 2.82 -19.28 1.08
CA ASP A 8 2.62 -18.96 -0.32
C ASP A 8 1.15 -18.68 -0.60
N VAL A 9 0.90 -17.64 -1.37
CA VAL A 9 -0.46 -17.25 -1.76
C VAL A 9 -0.52 -17.21 -3.30
N PRO A 10 -0.64 -18.37 -3.95
CA PRO A 10 -0.73 -18.40 -5.40
C PRO A 10 -2.07 -17.86 -5.86
N LEU A 11 -2.04 -16.96 -6.84
CA LEU A 11 -3.23 -16.31 -7.37
C LEU A 11 -3.26 -16.39 -8.89
N ARG A 12 -4.46 -16.56 -9.43
CA ARG A 12 -4.68 -16.45 -10.88
C ARG A 12 -4.70 -14.99 -11.29
N ALA A 13 -4.40 -14.73 -12.55
CA ALA A 13 -4.54 -13.41 -13.14
C ALA A 13 -5.94 -12.85 -12.88
N GLY A 14 -6.04 -11.58 -12.56
CA GLY A 14 -7.29 -10.93 -12.21
C GLY A 14 -7.67 -11.02 -10.75
N SER A 15 -6.91 -11.75 -9.95
CA SER A 15 -7.13 -11.84 -8.51
C SER A 15 -6.48 -10.70 -7.76
N ALA A 16 -6.87 -10.53 -6.50
CA ALA A 16 -6.28 -9.52 -5.62
C ALA A 16 -6.07 -10.11 -4.23
N VAL A 17 -5.08 -9.57 -3.53
CA VAL A 17 -4.83 -9.89 -2.12
C VAL A 17 -4.72 -8.58 -1.35
N LEU A 18 -5.36 -8.55 -0.18
CA LEU A 18 -5.32 -7.41 0.71
C LEU A 18 -4.58 -7.80 1.99
N PHE A 19 -3.70 -6.94 2.45
CA PHE A 19 -2.95 -7.19 3.68
C PHE A 19 -2.59 -5.88 4.35
N HIS A 20 -2.28 -5.97 5.64
CA HIS A 20 -1.84 -4.81 6.40
C HIS A 20 -0.40 -4.43 6.00
N SER A 21 -0.11 -3.14 5.95
CA SER A 21 1.20 -2.63 5.52
C SER A 21 2.37 -3.13 6.38
N LEU A 22 2.13 -3.48 7.63
CA LEU A 22 3.16 -4.01 8.53
C LEU A 22 3.40 -5.51 8.38
N MET A 23 2.62 -6.18 7.54
CA MET A 23 2.82 -7.60 7.28
C MET A 23 4.07 -7.82 6.45
N VAL A 24 4.92 -8.73 6.89
CA VAL A 24 6.09 -9.12 6.12
C VAL A 24 5.62 -9.88 4.88
N HIS A 25 6.01 -9.40 3.72
CA HIS A 25 5.56 -9.95 2.45
C HIS A 25 6.62 -9.77 1.38
N GLY A 26 6.48 -10.49 0.32
CA GLY A 26 7.37 -10.37 -0.83
C GLY A 26 6.94 -11.28 -1.95
N SER A 27 7.63 -11.20 -3.06
CA SER A 27 7.41 -12.08 -4.20
C SER A 27 8.74 -12.54 -4.77
N GLY A 28 8.76 -13.78 -5.26
CA GLY A 28 9.91 -14.33 -5.91
C GLY A 28 10.06 -13.82 -7.36
N PRO A 29 11.17 -14.15 -8.00
CA PRO A 29 11.39 -13.79 -9.40
C PRO A 29 10.40 -14.53 -10.31
N ASN A 30 10.09 -13.88 -11.44
CA ASN A 30 9.29 -14.52 -12.49
C ASN A 30 10.19 -15.45 -13.29
N GLN A 31 9.97 -16.75 -13.15
CA GLN A 31 10.76 -17.78 -13.85
C GLN A 31 10.07 -18.32 -15.09
N THR A 32 9.00 -17.64 -15.54
CA THR A 32 8.27 -18.01 -16.75
C THR A 32 8.68 -17.12 -17.91
N ASP A 33 8.26 -17.49 -19.12
CA ASP A 33 8.46 -16.70 -20.34
C ASP A 33 7.35 -15.65 -20.56
N ARG A 34 6.42 -15.51 -19.60
CA ARG A 34 5.32 -14.56 -19.66
C ARG A 34 5.54 -13.40 -18.71
N SER A 35 5.03 -12.23 -19.07
CA SER A 35 5.04 -11.09 -18.18
C SER A 35 4.16 -11.35 -16.95
N ARG A 36 4.63 -10.85 -15.80
CA ARG A 36 3.86 -10.86 -14.55
C ARG A 36 3.72 -9.42 -14.09
N ASN A 37 2.55 -8.86 -14.35
CA ASN A 37 2.26 -7.48 -13.98
C ASN A 37 1.45 -7.44 -12.69
N THR A 38 1.85 -6.59 -11.77
CA THR A 38 1.17 -6.41 -10.48
C THR A 38 0.90 -4.93 -10.27
N ALA A 39 -0.34 -4.60 -9.97
CA ALA A 39 -0.71 -3.25 -9.55
C ALA A 39 -0.74 -3.21 -8.03
N LEU A 40 -0.04 -2.25 -7.45
CA LEU A 40 0.03 -2.05 -6.00
C LEU A 40 -0.68 -0.76 -5.64
N TYR A 41 -1.59 -0.86 -4.68
CA TYR A 41 -2.32 0.29 -4.15
C TYR A 41 -2.22 0.28 -2.64
N ALA A 42 -2.04 1.44 -2.05
CA ALA A 42 -2.04 1.60 -0.61
C ALA A 42 -3.15 2.57 -0.19
N TYR A 43 -3.87 2.22 0.84
CA TYR A 43 -4.95 3.02 1.40
C TYR A 43 -4.71 3.24 2.88
N PHE A 44 -5.13 4.36 3.40
CA PHE A 44 -4.98 4.67 4.81
C PHE A 44 -6.13 5.55 5.29
N SER A 45 -6.34 5.55 6.61
CA SER A 45 -7.34 6.41 7.25
C SER A 45 -6.90 7.88 7.20
N PRO A 46 -7.85 8.83 7.07
CA PRO A 46 -7.51 10.26 7.14
C PRO A 46 -6.95 10.69 8.50
N HIS A 47 -7.07 9.85 9.52
CA HIS A 47 -6.62 10.16 10.87
C HIS A 47 -5.20 9.70 11.16
N VAL A 48 -4.48 9.16 10.17
CA VAL A 48 -3.09 8.75 10.36
C VAL A 48 -2.20 9.95 10.63
N ARG A 49 -1.16 9.72 11.41
CA ARG A 49 -0.13 10.72 11.67
C ARG A 49 0.85 10.78 10.51
N TYR A 50 1.11 11.98 10.01
CA TYR A 50 2.08 12.19 8.94
C TYR A 50 3.44 12.53 9.54
N VAL A 51 4.43 11.67 9.31
CA VAL A 51 5.81 11.88 9.75
C VAL A 51 6.70 11.85 8.50
N PRO A 52 6.92 13.01 7.86
CA PRO A 52 7.73 13.06 6.65
C PRO A 52 9.20 12.81 6.95
N ARG A 53 9.91 12.29 5.95
CA ARG A 53 11.36 12.17 6.00
C ARG A 53 11.99 13.57 5.97
N ALA A 54 13.21 13.67 6.46
CA ALA A 54 13.98 14.91 6.39
C ALA A 54 14.05 15.40 4.93
N GLY A 55 13.72 16.67 4.72
CA GLY A 55 13.69 17.27 3.39
C GLY A 55 12.40 17.03 2.60
N ALA A 56 11.51 16.22 3.10
CA ALA A 56 10.20 16.00 2.46
C ALA A 56 9.24 17.15 2.79
N ALA A 57 8.19 17.29 1.95
CA ALA A 57 7.17 18.30 2.16
C ALA A 57 6.46 18.08 3.49
N ARG A 58 6.16 19.18 4.20
CA ARG A 58 5.45 19.11 5.47
C ARG A 58 3.94 18.95 5.32
N GLU A 59 3.44 19.12 4.13
CA GLU A 59 2.04 18.88 3.79
C GLU A 59 1.98 18.02 2.54
N LYS A 60 1.01 17.13 2.48
CA LYS A 60 0.79 16.31 1.29
C LYS A 60 -0.68 16.02 1.12
N ALA A 61 -1.21 16.29 -0.07
CA ALA A 61 -2.58 16.00 -0.42
C ALA A 61 -2.69 14.62 -1.03
N PHE A 62 -3.74 13.91 -0.66
CA PHE A 62 -4.04 12.58 -1.18
C PHE A 62 -5.46 12.54 -1.72
N PRO A 63 -5.70 11.82 -2.82
CA PRO A 63 -7.06 11.65 -3.31
C PRO A 63 -7.89 10.83 -2.31
N VAL A 64 -9.15 11.21 -2.17
CA VAL A 64 -10.09 10.50 -1.30
C VAL A 64 -10.80 9.44 -2.12
N VAL A 65 -10.74 8.20 -1.65
CA VAL A 65 -11.39 7.06 -2.30
C VAL A 65 -12.81 6.89 -1.80
N ALA A 66 -13.04 7.14 -0.51
CA ALA A 66 -14.37 7.00 0.10
C ALA A 66 -14.45 7.81 1.39
N GLY A 67 -15.64 8.27 1.72
CA GLY A 67 -15.90 9.00 2.95
C GLY A 67 -15.58 10.48 2.86
N LEU A 68 -15.35 11.13 4.01
CA LEU A 68 -15.02 12.54 4.16
C LEU A 68 -16.06 13.47 3.48
N ASP A 69 -17.33 13.13 3.58
CA ASP A 69 -18.47 13.90 3.04
C ASP A 69 -18.31 14.24 1.56
N GLY A 70 -17.73 13.32 0.79
CA GLY A 70 -17.55 13.48 -0.64
C GLY A 70 -16.39 14.40 -1.04
N ALA A 71 -15.52 14.77 -0.11
CA ALA A 71 -14.31 15.51 -0.43
C ALA A 71 -13.44 14.74 -1.43
N ARG A 72 -12.82 15.45 -2.36
CA ARG A 72 -11.97 14.82 -3.38
C ARG A 72 -10.55 14.61 -2.92
N GLU A 73 -10.07 15.46 -2.04
CA GLU A 73 -8.71 15.42 -1.51
C GLU A 73 -8.70 15.61 -0.01
N HIS A 74 -7.71 15.04 0.63
CA HIS A 74 -7.43 15.22 2.05
C HIS A 74 -5.95 15.53 2.22
N THR A 75 -5.62 16.59 2.92
CA THR A 75 -4.24 17.02 3.15
C THR A 75 -3.77 16.55 4.51
N LEU A 76 -2.65 15.85 4.54
CA LEU A 76 -1.95 15.52 5.77
C LEU A 76 -0.90 16.58 6.05
N VAL A 77 -0.90 17.05 7.30
CA VAL A 77 0.07 18.03 7.78
C VAL A 77 1.01 17.35 8.76
N ALA A 78 2.31 17.62 8.64
CA ALA A 78 3.31 17.03 9.52
C ALA A 78 3.04 17.37 10.97
N SER A 79 3.11 16.35 11.81
CA SER A 79 2.91 16.50 13.24
C SER A 79 4.21 16.76 13.99
#